data_234138a97c20c68d36007f062419b2a8
#
_entry.id   234138a97c20c68d36007f062419b2a8
#
_cell.length_a   1.000
_cell.length_b   1.000
_cell.length_c   1.000
_cell.angle_alpha   90.00
_cell.angle_beta   90.00
_cell.angle_gamma   90.00
#
_symmetry.space_group_name_H-M   'P 1'
#
loop_
_entity.id
_entity.type
_entity.pdbx_description
1 polymer ?
#
loop_
_entity_poly.entity_id
_entity_poly.type
_entity_poly.pdbx_seq_one_letter_code
_entity_poly.pdbx_strand_id
1 'polypeptide(L)'
;MPATKDASVANNDFLFTSESVSEGHPDKVADQISDSILDAIFTQDPNARVAAETLCNTGLVVLAGEITTTANVDYIQVARDTIRRIGYDNTEYGIDYKGCAVLVAYDKQSPDIAQGVDRSSEDYLNQGAGDQGLMFGYACDETPDLMPAPIWYAHRLVQRQSELRKDGRLPWLRPDAKSQVTFRYIDGRPAEVDTVVLSTQHAPEVSQETIREAVIEDIIKPSFPEGLITPQTKFLVNPTGRFVIGGPQGDCGLTGRKIIVDTYGGACPHGGGAFSGKDPSKVDRSAAYAARYVAKNIVAAGLARQCQVQVSYAIGVAEPINITVYTEGTGVIPDDQIAKLVREHFDLRPKGIVNMLDLLRPIYAKTAAYGHFGRSEPEFSWEATDKVQALKKGA
;
A
#
# COMPACT_ATOMS: atom_id res chain seq x y z
N MET A 1 12.78 -54.33 16.09
CA MET A 1 11.60 -53.57 15.62
C MET A 1 11.97 -52.11 15.68
N PRO A 2 12.04 -51.37 14.58
CA PRO A 2 12.27 -49.93 14.64
C PRO A 2 10.95 -49.27 15.01
N ALA A 3 11.01 -48.38 16.03
CA ALA A 3 9.91 -47.58 16.46
C ALA A 3 9.53 -46.59 15.34
N THR A 4 8.34 -46.69 14.85
CA THR A 4 7.71 -45.66 14.01
C THR A 4 7.60 -44.39 14.84
N LYS A 5 8.37 -43.37 14.49
CA LYS A 5 8.11 -42.01 14.96
C LYS A 5 6.79 -41.56 14.33
N ASP A 6 5.73 -41.56 15.11
CA ASP A 6 4.56 -40.77 14.81
C ASP A 6 5.02 -39.28 14.73
N ALA A 7 5.16 -38.80 13.51
CA ALA A 7 5.22 -37.36 13.30
C ALA A 7 3.83 -36.81 13.69
N SER A 8 3.67 -36.36 14.92
CA SER A 8 2.56 -35.50 15.29
C SER A 8 2.62 -34.30 14.36
N VAL A 9 1.72 -34.25 13.40
CA VAL A 9 1.46 -33.04 12.61
C VAL A 9 1.13 -31.97 13.65
N ALA A 10 2.05 -31.04 13.85
CA ALA A 10 1.79 -29.89 14.71
C ALA A 10 0.57 -29.20 14.12
N ASN A 11 -0.50 -29.08 14.92
CA ASN A 11 -1.70 -28.37 14.54
C ASN A 11 -1.29 -26.90 14.36
N ASN A 12 -1.14 -26.44 13.11
CA ASN A 12 -0.71 -25.07 12.77
C ASN A 12 -1.88 -24.09 12.82
N ASP A 13 -2.70 -24.19 13.86
CA ASP A 13 -3.79 -23.25 14.10
C ASP A 13 -3.25 -22.00 14.79
N PHE A 14 -3.48 -20.84 14.19
CA PHE A 14 -3.06 -19.56 14.77
C PHE A 14 -4.03 -18.44 14.38
N LEU A 15 -3.95 -17.33 15.11
CA LEU A 15 -4.63 -16.08 14.74
C LEU A 15 -3.63 -15.12 14.10
N PHE A 16 -4.05 -14.48 13.01
CA PHE A 16 -3.27 -13.43 12.38
C PHE A 16 -4.13 -12.19 12.13
N THR A 17 -3.58 -11.03 12.42
CA THR A 17 -4.29 -9.74 12.40
C THR A 17 -3.58 -8.76 11.49
N SER A 18 -4.36 -8.05 10.67
CA SER A 18 -3.89 -6.86 9.94
C SER A 18 -4.85 -5.70 10.16
N GLU A 19 -4.35 -4.49 10.00
CA GLU A 19 -5.13 -3.27 10.08
C GLU A 19 -5.06 -2.46 8.78
N SER A 20 -6.06 -1.61 8.57
CA SER A 20 -6.05 -0.59 7.53
C SER A 20 -6.69 0.71 8.03
N VAL A 21 -6.49 1.77 7.28
CA VAL A 21 -7.05 3.08 7.58
C VAL A 21 -7.71 3.69 6.34
N SER A 22 -8.72 4.54 6.55
CA SER A 22 -9.43 5.20 5.47
C SER A 22 -8.60 6.30 4.81
N GLU A 23 -9.08 6.80 3.67
CA GLU A 23 -8.50 7.96 2.99
C GLU A 23 -8.47 9.24 3.85
N GLY A 24 -9.32 9.33 4.87
CA GLY A 24 -9.38 10.46 5.80
C GLY A 24 -8.51 10.32 7.03
N HIS A 25 -7.81 9.20 7.23
CA HIS A 25 -6.81 9.09 8.28
C HIS A 25 -5.68 10.11 8.06
N PRO A 26 -5.16 10.81 9.10
CA PRO A 26 -4.18 11.89 8.94
C PRO A 26 -2.97 11.51 8.09
N ASP A 27 -2.37 10.35 8.35
CA ASP A 27 -1.21 9.88 7.57
C ASP A 27 -1.58 9.62 6.10
N LYS A 28 -2.80 9.13 5.83
CA LYS A 28 -3.26 8.90 4.44
C LYS A 28 -3.68 10.20 3.75
N VAL A 29 -4.12 11.20 4.48
CA VAL A 29 -4.28 12.55 3.94
C VAL A 29 -2.94 13.09 3.46
N ALA A 30 -1.88 12.94 4.27
CA ALA A 30 -0.52 13.34 3.90
C ALA A 30 -0.01 12.57 2.68
N ASP A 31 -0.15 11.24 2.65
CA ASP A 31 0.25 10.40 1.52
C ASP A 31 -0.47 10.79 0.23
N GLN A 32 -1.77 11.04 0.29
CA GLN A 32 -2.56 11.43 -0.88
C GLN A 32 -2.18 12.82 -1.41
N ILE A 33 -1.85 13.78 -0.53
CA ILE A 33 -1.36 15.10 -0.95
C ILE A 33 -0.02 14.94 -1.66
N SER A 34 0.92 14.21 -1.07
CA SER A 34 2.26 13.97 -1.65
C SER A 34 2.19 13.31 -3.02
N ASP A 35 1.37 12.27 -3.19
CA ASP A 35 1.19 11.60 -4.47
C ASP A 35 0.37 12.41 -5.49
N SER A 36 -0.56 13.25 -5.04
CA SER A 36 -1.26 14.18 -5.93
C SER A 36 -0.33 15.26 -6.49
N ILE A 37 0.65 15.71 -5.70
CA ILE A 37 1.70 16.62 -6.16
C ILE A 37 2.59 15.92 -7.19
N LEU A 38 3.01 14.67 -6.93
CA LEU A 38 3.77 13.88 -7.89
C LEU A 38 3.04 13.74 -9.23
N ASP A 39 1.75 13.39 -9.20
CA ASP A 39 0.94 13.24 -10.42
C ASP A 39 0.77 14.56 -11.17
N ALA A 40 0.56 15.66 -10.46
CA ALA A 40 0.47 16.99 -11.08
C ALA A 40 1.76 17.39 -11.78
N ILE A 41 2.92 17.06 -11.22
CA ILE A 41 4.23 17.26 -11.84
C ILE A 41 4.38 16.35 -13.06
N PHE A 42 4.11 15.05 -12.92
CA PHE A 42 4.28 14.05 -13.99
C PHE A 42 3.38 14.29 -15.20
N THR A 43 2.25 14.95 -15.02
CA THR A 43 1.39 15.38 -16.13
C THR A 43 2.11 16.35 -17.08
N GLN A 44 3.10 17.12 -16.59
CA GLN A 44 3.84 18.11 -17.36
C GLN A 44 5.30 17.70 -17.58
N ASP A 45 5.91 16.97 -16.64
CA ASP A 45 7.33 16.59 -16.66
C ASP A 45 7.52 15.16 -16.12
N PRO A 46 7.44 14.13 -16.97
CA PRO A 46 7.64 12.74 -16.56
C PRO A 46 9.06 12.42 -16.08
N ASN A 47 10.03 13.28 -16.38
CA ASN A 47 11.42 13.09 -15.97
C ASN A 47 11.78 13.83 -14.68
N ALA A 48 10.82 14.45 -14.03
CA ALA A 48 11.04 15.16 -12.76
C ALA A 48 11.61 14.24 -11.68
N ARG A 49 12.39 14.83 -10.78
CA ARG A 49 12.85 14.19 -9.54
C ARG A 49 12.02 14.76 -8.40
N VAL A 50 11.29 13.89 -7.73
CA VAL A 50 10.31 14.28 -6.69
C VAL A 50 10.50 13.43 -5.45
N ALA A 51 10.67 14.11 -4.32
CA ALA A 51 10.57 13.58 -2.99
C ALA A 51 9.71 14.55 -2.18
N ALA A 52 8.39 14.41 -2.30
CA ALA A 52 7.42 15.31 -1.69
C ALA A 52 6.90 14.72 -0.36
N GLU A 53 7.19 15.41 0.73
CA GLU A 53 6.75 15.07 2.07
C GLU A 53 5.64 16.05 2.50
N THR A 54 4.66 15.55 3.24
CA THR A 54 3.54 16.33 3.75
C THR A 54 3.36 16.07 5.24
N LEU A 55 3.14 17.14 6.01
CA LEU A 55 2.63 17.09 7.36
C LEU A 55 1.24 17.73 7.39
N CYS A 56 0.27 17.09 8.02
CA CYS A 56 -1.06 17.67 8.25
C CYS A 56 -1.38 17.67 9.75
N ASN A 57 -1.93 18.78 10.22
CA ASN A 57 -2.43 18.95 11.59
C ASN A 57 -3.67 19.84 11.57
N THR A 58 -4.22 20.19 12.73
CA THR A 58 -5.39 21.06 12.83
C THR A 58 -5.19 22.34 12.02
N GLY A 59 -6.00 22.51 10.96
CA GLY A 59 -5.98 23.70 10.11
C GLY A 59 -4.68 24.00 9.36
N LEU A 60 -3.72 23.06 9.32
CA LEU A 60 -2.37 23.29 8.78
C LEU A 60 -1.92 22.11 7.90
N VAL A 61 -1.34 22.46 6.75
CA VAL A 61 -0.56 21.56 5.89
C VAL A 61 0.81 22.16 5.65
N VAL A 62 1.86 21.36 5.80
CA VAL A 62 3.24 21.73 5.44
C VAL A 62 3.70 20.79 4.35
N LEU A 63 4.12 21.36 3.24
CA LEU A 63 4.70 20.65 2.09
C LEU A 63 6.21 20.92 2.10
N ALA A 64 7.00 19.87 2.22
CA ALA A 64 8.47 19.98 2.27
C ALA A 64 9.11 18.85 1.45
N GLY A 65 10.41 18.92 1.25
CA GLY A 65 11.17 17.91 0.49
C GLY A 65 11.92 18.51 -0.69
N GLU A 66 12.32 17.67 -1.64
CA GLU A 66 13.13 18.08 -2.77
C GLU A 66 12.41 17.79 -4.10
N ILE A 67 12.30 18.82 -4.93
CA ILE A 67 11.69 18.74 -6.27
C ILE A 67 12.59 19.41 -7.29
N THR A 68 12.97 18.66 -8.31
CA THR A 68 13.64 19.18 -9.52
C THR A 68 12.76 18.88 -10.72
N THR A 69 12.17 19.93 -11.30
CA THR A 69 11.20 19.81 -12.38
C THR A 69 11.17 21.06 -13.27
N THR A 70 10.73 20.88 -14.51
CA THR A 70 10.34 21.98 -15.41
C THR A 70 8.85 22.29 -15.35
N ALA A 71 8.06 21.48 -14.64
CA ALA A 71 6.62 21.69 -14.46
C ALA A 71 6.32 22.97 -13.65
N ASN A 72 5.22 23.61 -13.96
CA ASN A 72 4.68 24.72 -13.18
C ASN A 72 3.39 24.26 -12.50
N VAL A 73 3.47 23.97 -11.21
CA VAL A 73 2.37 23.39 -10.41
C VAL A 73 2.00 24.33 -9.27
N ASP A 74 0.72 24.59 -9.12
CA ASP A 74 0.17 25.22 -7.92
C ASP A 74 0.01 24.19 -6.81
N TYR A 75 1.06 23.98 -6.02
CA TYR A 75 1.09 23.00 -4.94
C TYR A 75 0.01 23.24 -3.89
N ILE A 76 -0.30 24.52 -3.61
CA ILE A 76 -1.35 24.89 -2.65
C ILE A 76 -2.71 24.40 -3.16
N GLN A 77 -2.99 24.63 -4.44
CA GLN A 77 -4.28 24.22 -5.02
C GLN A 77 -4.39 22.69 -5.08
N VAL A 78 -3.31 21.98 -5.43
CA VAL A 78 -3.28 20.50 -5.44
C VAL A 78 -3.59 19.94 -4.04
N ALA A 79 -2.99 20.51 -2.99
CA ALA A 79 -3.25 20.09 -1.62
C ALA A 79 -4.72 20.34 -1.24
N ARG A 80 -5.28 21.52 -1.54
CA ARG A 80 -6.69 21.86 -1.28
C ARG A 80 -7.66 20.95 -2.01
N ASP A 81 -7.42 20.66 -3.29
CA ASP A 81 -8.27 19.76 -4.09
C ASP A 81 -8.23 18.33 -3.56
N THR A 82 -7.09 17.89 -3.05
CA THR A 82 -6.96 16.57 -2.41
C THR A 82 -7.75 16.51 -1.11
N ILE A 83 -7.64 17.52 -0.24
CA ILE A 83 -8.38 17.62 1.02
C ILE A 83 -9.90 17.65 0.74
N ARG A 84 -10.33 18.40 -0.27
CA ARG A 84 -11.74 18.43 -0.72
C ARG A 84 -12.22 17.08 -1.19
N ARG A 85 -11.46 16.40 -2.04
CA ARG A 85 -11.78 15.06 -2.58
C ARG A 85 -11.94 14.02 -1.48
N ILE A 86 -11.13 14.09 -0.44
CA ILE A 86 -11.22 13.21 0.75
C ILE A 86 -12.52 13.48 1.52
N GLY A 87 -13.00 14.73 1.54
CA GLY A 87 -14.25 15.10 2.20
C GLY A 87 -14.06 15.96 3.46
N TYR A 88 -12.89 16.59 3.60
CA TYR A 88 -12.68 17.64 4.61
C TYR A 88 -13.13 18.99 4.05
N ASP A 89 -14.42 19.21 4.07
CA ASP A 89 -15.12 20.35 3.47
C ASP A 89 -15.88 21.22 4.49
N ASN A 90 -15.75 20.89 5.77
CA ASN A 90 -16.38 21.59 6.88
C ASN A 90 -15.35 21.94 7.96
N THR A 91 -15.35 23.18 8.43
CA THR A 91 -14.46 23.68 9.50
C THR A 91 -14.61 22.91 10.81
N GLU A 92 -15.79 22.31 11.09
CA GLU A 92 -16.01 21.47 12.26
C GLU A 92 -15.16 20.18 12.28
N TYR A 93 -14.60 19.80 11.13
CA TYR A 93 -13.70 18.62 11.03
C TYR A 93 -12.25 18.96 11.41
N GLY A 94 -11.99 20.21 11.85
CA GLY A 94 -10.69 20.68 12.31
C GLY A 94 -9.67 20.97 11.20
N ILE A 95 -9.96 20.55 9.98
CA ILE A 95 -9.29 20.96 8.74
C ILE A 95 -10.35 21.04 7.65
N ASP A 96 -10.31 22.08 6.83
CA ASP A 96 -11.12 22.17 5.63
C ASP A 96 -10.29 22.75 4.47
N TYR A 97 -10.66 22.36 3.25
CA TYR A 97 -9.89 22.69 2.06
C TYR A 97 -9.88 24.20 1.74
N LYS A 98 -10.85 24.99 2.23
CA LYS A 98 -10.92 26.45 1.98
C LYS A 98 -10.04 27.24 2.95
N GLY A 99 -10.12 26.89 4.24
CA GLY A 99 -9.57 27.68 5.33
C GLY A 99 -8.23 27.21 5.87
N CYS A 100 -7.77 25.99 5.55
CA CYS A 100 -6.50 25.50 6.08
C CYS A 100 -5.31 26.31 5.56
N ALA A 101 -4.31 26.54 6.42
CA ALA A 101 -3.04 27.10 6.00
C ALA A 101 -2.23 26.02 5.23
N VAL A 102 -1.61 26.42 4.12
CA VAL A 102 -0.69 25.55 3.36
C VAL A 102 0.65 26.25 3.23
N LEU A 103 1.68 25.70 3.85
CA LEU A 103 3.05 26.20 3.77
C LEU A 103 3.84 25.33 2.78
N VAL A 104 4.63 25.96 1.90
CA VAL A 104 5.44 25.28 0.90
C VAL A 104 6.90 25.58 1.16
N ALA A 105 7.70 24.52 1.34
CA ALA A 105 9.14 24.55 1.62
C ALA A 105 9.86 23.46 0.82
N TYR A 106 9.71 23.48 -0.51
CA TYR A 106 10.44 22.58 -1.40
C TYR A 106 11.78 23.18 -1.80
N ASP A 107 12.82 22.38 -1.65
CA ASP A 107 14.18 22.64 -2.14
C ASP A 107 14.46 21.90 -3.47
N LYS A 108 15.61 22.17 -4.10
CA LYS A 108 16.10 21.40 -5.22
C LYS A 108 16.90 20.19 -4.73
N GLN A 109 16.86 19.08 -5.49
CA GLN A 109 17.66 17.90 -5.19
C GLN A 109 19.17 18.25 -5.14
N SER A 110 19.87 17.63 -4.19
CA SER A 110 21.33 17.78 -4.04
C SER A 110 22.07 17.37 -5.32
N PRO A 111 23.02 18.21 -5.82
CA PRO A 111 23.86 17.87 -6.96
C PRO A 111 24.70 16.61 -6.75
N ASP A 112 25.06 16.29 -5.50
CA ASP A 112 25.87 15.12 -5.16
C ASP A 112 25.11 13.81 -5.38
N ILE A 113 23.82 13.80 -5.13
CA ILE A 113 22.93 12.66 -5.41
C ILE A 113 22.72 12.52 -6.93
N ALA A 114 22.58 13.64 -7.65
CA ALA A 114 22.36 13.65 -9.10
C ALA A 114 23.52 12.98 -9.88
N GLN A 115 24.77 13.09 -9.42
CA GLN A 115 25.94 12.48 -10.08
C GLN A 115 25.84 10.94 -10.19
N GLY A 116 25.22 10.27 -9.23
CA GLY A 116 25.04 8.80 -9.24
C GLY A 116 23.88 8.32 -10.09
N VAL A 117 22.95 9.22 -10.39
CA VAL A 117 21.62 8.91 -10.98
C VAL A 117 21.47 9.43 -12.42
N ASP A 118 22.17 10.49 -12.81
CA ASP A 118 22.05 11.12 -14.13
C ASP A 118 23.23 10.71 -15.04
N ARG A 119 23.14 9.52 -15.67
CA ARG A 119 24.11 9.08 -16.69
C ARG A 119 23.64 9.46 -18.10
N SER A 120 24.58 9.56 -19.04
CA SER A 120 24.32 9.89 -20.43
C SER A 120 23.35 8.90 -21.10
N SER A 121 22.68 9.35 -22.18
CA SER A 121 21.70 8.56 -22.94
C SER A 121 22.24 7.24 -23.52
N GLU A 122 23.56 7.10 -23.69
CA GLU A 122 24.20 5.88 -24.24
C GLU A 122 24.25 4.72 -23.23
N ASP A 123 24.14 5.00 -21.93
CA ASP A 123 24.19 3.99 -20.86
C ASP A 123 22.92 4.00 -19.96
N TYR A 124 21.79 4.30 -20.56
CA TYR A 124 20.52 4.53 -19.87
C TYR A 124 20.11 3.38 -18.92
N LEU A 125 20.24 2.11 -19.38
CA LEU A 125 19.85 0.95 -18.56
C LEU A 125 20.80 0.66 -17.38
N ASN A 126 22.04 1.16 -17.46
CA ASN A 126 23.04 1.01 -16.40
C ASN A 126 23.07 2.20 -15.45
N GLN A 127 22.04 3.05 -15.48
CA GLN A 127 21.84 4.05 -14.43
C GLN A 127 21.69 3.39 -13.08
N GLY A 128 22.54 3.76 -12.11
CA GLY A 128 22.56 3.18 -10.78
C GLY A 128 21.37 3.56 -9.94
N ALA A 129 21.14 2.80 -8.87
CA ALA A 129 20.15 3.14 -7.86
C ALA A 129 20.51 4.47 -7.18
N GLY A 130 19.49 5.29 -6.90
CA GLY A 130 19.68 6.60 -6.25
C GLY A 130 19.97 6.51 -4.76
N ASP A 131 19.79 5.34 -4.17
CA ASP A 131 20.08 5.04 -2.76
C ASP A 131 20.39 3.55 -2.59
N GLN A 132 20.99 3.20 -1.46
CA GLN A 132 21.02 1.83 -0.96
C GLN A 132 19.65 1.45 -0.38
N GLY A 133 19.35 0.14 -0.36
CA GLY A 133 18.12 -0.32 0.29
C GLY A 133 17.81 -1.77 0.02
N LEU A 134 16.82 -2.28 0.75
CA LEU A 134 16.23 -3.59 0.51
C LEU A 134 14.70 -3.45 0.45
N MET A 135 14.08 -4.17 -0.48
CA MET A 135 12.65 -4.15 -0.72
C MET A 135 12.12 -5.56 -0.78
N PHE A 136 10.86 -5.70 -0.39
CA PHE A 136 10.17 -6.97 -0.40
C PHE A 136 8.93 -6.91 -1.29
N GLY A 137 8.69 -8.00 -2.01
CA GLY A 137 7.42 -8.30 -2.67
C GLY A 137 6.83 -9.57 -2.09
N TYR A 138 5.51 -9.67 -2.10
CA TYR A 138 4.80 -10.83 -1.60
C TYR A 138 3.54 -11.11 -2.42
N ALA A 139 3.20 -12.40 -2.51
CA ALA A 139 1.90 -12.87 -3.00
C ALA A 139 1.56 -14.21 -2.33
N CYS A 140 0.28 -14.48 -2.14
CA CYS A 140 -0.23 -15.76 -1.66
C CYS A 140 -1.61 -16.04 -2.25
N ASP A 141 -2.01 -17.32 -2.26
CA ASP A 141 -3.26 -17.80 -2.84
C ASP A 141 -4.48 -17.70 -1.89
N GLU A 142 -4.46 -16.73 -0.96
CA GLU A 142 -5.52 -16.57 0.04
C GLU A 142 -6.74 -15.77 -0.47
N THR A 143 -6.52 -14.90 -1.45
CA THR A 143 -7.56 -14.05 -2.03
C THR A 143 -7.47 -14.02 -3.55
N PRO A 144 -8.53 -13.58 -4.27
CA PRO A 144 -8.51 -13.46 -5.73
C PRO A 144 -7.39 -12.57 -6.27
N ASP A 145 -7.01 -11.54 -5.50
CA ASP A 145 -5.95 -10.59 -5.88
C ASP A 145 -4.55 -11.08 -5.44
N LEU A 146 -4.43 -12.32 -4.94
CA LEU A 146 -3.19 -12.92 -4.45
C LEU A 146 -2.54 -12.11 -3.33
N MET A 147 -3.36 -11.66 -2.39
CA MET A 147 -2.97 -10.94 -1.17
C MET A 147 -3.31 -11.71 0.09
N PRO A 148 -2.62 -11.44 1.22
CA PRO A 148 -3.03 -11.97 2.51
C PRO A 148 -4.44 -11.52 2.89
N ALA A 149 -5.26 -12.47 3.35
CA ALA A 149 -6.67 -12.23 3.64
C ALA A 149 -6.90 -11.10 4.67
N PRO A 150 -6.18 -11.03 5.80
CA PRO A 150 -6.46 -10.01 6.82
C PRO A 150 -6.33 -8.57 6.31
N ILE A 151 -5.23 -8.24 5.59
CA ILE A 151 -5.04 -6.89 5.05
C ILE A 151 -6.00 -6.59 3.90
N TRP A 152 -6.28 -7.57 3.05
CA TRP A 152 -7.19 -7.42 1.91
C TRP A 152 -8.61 -7.08 2.37
N TYR A 153 -9.11 -7.75 3.41
CA TYR A 153 -10.41 -7.43 3.99
C TYR A 153 -10.38 -6.14 4.81
N ALA A 154 -9.29 -5.85 5.53
CA ALA A 154 -9.16 -4.59 6.26
C ALA A 154 -9.27 -3.37 5.32
N HIS A 155 -8.65 -3.41 4.13
CA HIS A 155 -8.79 -2.37 3.11
C HIS A 155 -10.24 -2.22 2.64
N ARG A 156 -10.92 -3.31 2.36
CA ARG A 156 -12.32 -3.30 1.87
C ARG A 156 -13.28 -2.67 2.87
N LEU A 157 -13.08 -2.89 4.17
CA LEU A 157 -13.90 -2.28 5.21
C LEU A 157 -13.82 -0.75 5.19
N VAL A 158 -12.63 -0.17 5.17
CA VAL A 158 -12.45 1.28 5.17
C VAL A 158 -12.77 1.91 3.81
N GLN A 159 -12.57 1.18 2.73
CA GLN A 159 -13.03 1.61 1.40
C GLN A 159 -14.56 1.70 1.35
N ARG A 160 -15.26 0.68 1.84
CA ARG A 160 -16.72 0.69 1.89
C ARG A 160 -17.27 1.76 2.81
N GLN A 161 -16.61 2.03 3.95
CA GLN A 161 -16.95 3.16 4.82
C GLN A 161 -16.92 4.48 4.04
N SER A 162 -15.86 4.70 3.25
CA SER A 162 -15.71 5.92 2.44
C SER A 162 -16.75 6.00 1.31
N GLU A 163 -17.08 4.87 0.68
CA GLU A 163 -18.13 4.80 -0.35
C GLU A 163 -19.50 5.20 0.23
N LEU A 164 -19.91 4.59 1.35
CA LEU A 164 -21.21 4.86 1.99
C LEU A 164 -21.32 6.29 2.53
N ARG A 165 -20.20 6.89 2.92
CA ARG A 165 -20.12 8.30 3.29
C ARG A 165 -20.32 9.20 2.08
N LYS A 166 -19.58 8.94 0.99
CA LYS A 166 -19.56 9.80 -0.21
C LYS A 166 -20.84 9.72 -1.02
N ASP A 167 -21.50 8.56 -1.07
CA ASP A 167 -22.77 8.39 -1.78
C ASP A 167 -24.00 8.82 -0.94
N GLY A 168 -23.78 9.20 0.32
CA GLY A 168 -24.82 9.73 1.20
C GLY A 168 -25.74 8.70 1.82
N ARG A 169 -25.47 7.40 1.69
CA ARG A 169 -26.24 6.34 2.39
C ARG A 169 -26.10 6.39 3.89
N LEU A 170 -24.88 6.72 4.38
CA LEU A 170 -24.60 6.96 5.79
C LEU A 170 -24.01 8.37 5.98
N PRO A 171 -24.85 9.42 5.91
CA PRO A 171 -24.39 10.82 5.83
C PRO A 171 -23.75 11.34 7.12
N TRP A 172 -23.90 10.61 8.22
CA TRP A 172 -23.27 10.90 9.50
C TRP A 172 -21.83 10.39 9.61
N LEU A 173 -21.37 9.57 8.67
CA LEU A 173 -19.95 9.17 8.61
C LEU A 173 -19.07 10.37 8.28
N ARG A 174 -17.91 10.43 8.94
CA ARG A 174 -16.85 11.41 8.66
C ARG A 174 -15.62 10.71 8.06
N PRO A 175 -14.64 11.45 7.51
CA PRO A 175 -13.59 10.87 6.68
C PRO A 175 -12.66 9.88 7.37
N ASP A 176 -12.36 10.07 8.68
CA ASP A 176 -11.40 9.25 9.40
C ASP A 176 -12.01 7.91 9.87
N ALA A 177 -11.30 6.83 9.58
CA ALA A 177 -11.67 5.50 10.07
C ALA A 177 -10.46 4.56 10.10
N LYS A 178 -10.54 3.56 10.97
CA LYS A 178 -9.56 2.46 11.09
C LYS A 178 -10.30 1.13 11.13
N SER A 179 -9.76 0.13 10.45
CA SER A 179 -10.22 -1.24 10.51
C SER A 179 -9.12 -2.17 10.98
N GLN A 180 -9.51 -3.27 11.61
CA GLN A 180 -8.60 -4.37 11.96
C GLN A 180 -9.36 -5.67 11.78
N VAL A 181 -8.74 -6.65 11.14
CA VAL A 181 -9.34 -7.96 10.89
C VAL A 181 -8.40 -9.04 11.39
N THR A 182 -8.92 -9.92 12.23
CA THR A 182 -8.24 -11.11 12.73
C THR A 182 -8.87 -12.35 12.11
N PHE A 183 -8.06 -13.14 11.42
CA PHE A 183 -8.44 -14.44 10.89
C PHE A 183 -7.90 -15.57 11.76
N ARG A 184 -8.70 -16.62 11.90
CA ARG A 184 -8.23 -17.92 12.34
C ARG A 184 -7.69 -18.67 11.12
N TYR A 185 -6.46 -19.13 11.23
CA TYR A 185 -5.81 -19.99 10.26
C TYR A 185 -5.85 -21.45 10.75
N ILE A 186 -6.24 -22.35 9.87
CA ILE A 186 -6.23 -23.79 10.10
C ILE A 186 -5.38 -24.42 8.99
N ASP A 187 -4.38 -25.21 9.35
CA ASP A 187 -3.43 -25.80 8.40
C ASP A 187 -2.80 -24.79 7.44
N GLY A 188 -2.49 -23.58 7.96
CA GLY A 188 -1.89 -22.50 7.18
C GLY A 188 -2.82 -21.84 6.16
N ARG A 189 -4.14 -21.98 6.29
CA ARG A 189 -5.17 -21.37 5.45
C ARG A 189 -6.12 -20.51 6.28
N PRO A 190 -6.53 -19.32 5.78
CA PRO A 190 -7.56 -18.54 6.44
C PRO A 190 -8.89 -19.29 6.39
N ALA A 191 -9.45 -19.61 7.57
CA ALA A 191 -10.66 -20.43 7.71
C ALA A 191 -11.89 -19.60 8.08
N GLU A 192 -11.77 -18.71 9.05
CA GLU A 192 -12.88 -17.88 9.53
C GLU A 192 -12.37 -16.55 10.11
N VAL A 193 -13.24 -15.57 10.17
CA VAL A 193 -12.99 -14.28 10.82
C VAL A 193 -13.25 -14.42 12.32
N ASP A 194 -12.20 -14.27 13.13
CA ASP A 194 -12.33 -14.28 14.60
C ASP A 194 -12.87 -12.94 15.13
N THR A 195 -12.26 -11.84 14.69
CA THR A 195 -12.60 -10.50 15.20
C THR A 195 -12.50 -9.45 14.10
N VAL A 196 -13.48 -8.55 14.04
CA VAL A 196 -13.45 -7.32 13.25
C VAL A 196 -13.55 -6.13 14.19
N VAL A 197 -12.57 -5.21 14.09
CA VAL A 197 -12.63 -3.89 14.73
C VAL A 197 -12.85 -2.85 13.65
N LEU A 198 -13.80 -1.95 13.82
CA LEU A 198 -13.99 -0.78 12.97
C LEU A 198 -14.27 0.44 13.84
N SER A 199 -13.34 1.40 13.81
CA SER A 199 -13.50 2.69 14.44
C SER A 199 -13.70 3.74 13.36
N THR A 200 -14.82 4.44 13.39
CA THR A 200 -15.15 5.45 12.39
C THR A 200 -15.57 6.76 13.03
N GLN A 201 -15.01 7.84 12.52
CA GLN A 201 -15.43 9.20 12.85
C GLN A 201 -16.87 9.43 12.40
N HIS A 202 -17.65 10.13 13.22
CA HIS A 202 -19.09 10.33 12.99
C HIS A 202 -19.57 11.70 13.46
N ALA A 203 -20.74 12.11 12.99
CA ALA A 203 -21.44 13.30 13.45
C ALA A 203 -21.87 13.16 14.93
N PRO A 204 -21.91 14.26 15.71
CA PRO A 204 -22.17 14.17 17.15
C PRO A 204 -23.59 13.74 17.52
N GLU A 205 -24.55 13.85 16.60
CA GLU A 205 -25.97 13.60 16.82
C GLU A 205 -26.35 12.11 16.74
N VAL A 206 -25.51 11.28 16.08
CA VAL A 206 -25.83 9.86 15.89
C VAL A 206 -25.53 9.05 17.15
N SER A 207 -26.45 8.13 17.51
CA SER A 207 -26.26 7.27 18.67
C SER A 207 -25.25 6.15 18.40
N GLN A 208 -24.58 5.66 19.46
CA GLN A 208 -23.65 4.53 19.34
C GLN A 208 -24.36 3.24 18.90
N GLU A 209 -25.61 3.07 19.24
CA GLU A 209 -26.42 1.93 18.80
C GLU A 209 -26.64 1.96 17.29
N THR A 210 -27.06 3.11 16.74
CA THR A 210 -27.22 3.31 15.30
C THR A 210 -25.92 3.10 14.55
N ILE A 211 -24.79 3.65 15.07
CA ILE A 211 -23.46 3.45 14.47
C ILE A 211 -23.11 1.97 14.44
N ARG A 212 -23.28 1.27 15.56
CA ARG A 212 -22.95 -0.15 15.68
C ARG A 212 -23.75 -1.00 14.69
N GLU A 213 -25.06 -0.80 14.64
CA GLU A 213 -25.95 -1.53 13.74
C GLU A 213 -25.57 -1.30 12.27
N ALA A 214 -25.48 -0.04 11.85
CA ALA A 214 -25.15 0.30 10.48
C ALA A 214 -23.74 -0.18 10.05
N VAL A 215 -22.75 -0.08 10.95
CA VAL A 215 -21.40 -0.57 10.65
C VAL A 215 -21.39 -2.09 10.45
N ILE A 216 -22.13 -2.84 11.28
CA ILE A 216 -22.20 -4.30 11.15
C ILE A 216 -22.96 -4.69 9.88
N GLU A 217 -24.15 -4.12 9.64
CA GLU A 217 -25.04 -4.55 8.56
C GLU A 217 -24.64 -3.99 7.19
N ASP A 218 -24.17 -2.73 7.12
CA ASP A 218 -23.92 -2.06 5.84
C ASP A 218 -22.44 -2.07 5.44
N ILE A 219 -21.50 -2.19 6.41
CA ILE A 219 -20.07 -2.17 6.12
C ILE A 219 -19.46 -3.57 6.30
N ILE A 220 -19.58 -4.19 7.50
CA ILE A 220 -18.83 -5.42 7.79
C ILE A 220 -19.41 -6.61 7.03
N LYS A 221 -20.65 -6.98 7.27
CA LYS A 221 -21.23 -8.19 6.67
C LYS A 221 -21.14 -8.22 5.14
N PRO A 222 -21.43 -7.12 4.41
CA PRO A 222 -21.32 -7.14 2.95
C PRO A 222 -19.89 -7.19 2.41
N SER A 223 -18.88 -6.94 3.24
CA SER A 223 -17.47 -7.00 2.84
C SER A 223 -16.88 -8.40 2.85
N PHE A 224 -17.57 -9.37 3.45
CA PHE A 224 -17.11 -10.76 3.54
C PHE A 224 -18.06 -11.69 2.80
N PRO A 225 -17.55 -12.73 2.13
CA PRO A 225 -18.39 -13.79 1.55
C PRO A 225 -19.07 -14.61 2.65
N GLU A 226 -20.14 -15.26 2.27
CA GLU A 226 -20.88 -16.18 3.15
C GLU A 226 -19.95 -17.25 3.71
N GLY A 227 -20.08 -17.52 5.01
CA GLY A 227 -19.33 -18.56 5.73
C GLY A 227 -18.04 -18.09 6.41
N LEU A 228 -17.45 -16.95 6.03
CA LEU A 228 -16.27 -16.41 6.73
C LEU A 228 -16.63 -15.75 8.08
N ILE A 229 -17.78 -15.09 8.14
CA ILE A 229 -18.36 -14.58 9.40
C ILE A 229 -19.22 -15.67 9.99
N THR A 230 -18.95 -16.03 11.24
CA THR A 230 -19.66 -17.07 12.00
C THR A 230 -20.37 -16.45 13.20
N PRO A 231 -21.26 -17.19 13.89
CA PRO A 231 -21.85 -16.71 15.15
C PRO A 231 -20.83 -16.42 16.25
N GLN A 232 -19.60 -16.93 16.15
CA GLN A 232 -18.51 -16.70 17.08
C GLN A 232 -17.69 -15.46 16.75
N THR A 233 -17.83 -14.89 15.56
CA THR A 233 -17.11 -13.68 15.12
C THR A 233 -17.47 -12.50 16.02
N LYS A 234 -16.44 -11.82 16.54
CA LYS A 234 -16.60 -10.65 17.41
C LYS A 234 -16.57 -9.35 16.58
N PHE A 235 -17.51 -8.46 16.88
CA PHE A 235 -17.56 -7.12 16.27
C PHE A 235 -17.32 -6.05 17.32
N LEU A 236 -16.23 -5.29 17.17
CA LEU A 236 -15.85 -4.16 18.00
C LEU A 236 -15.98 -2.87 17.21
N VAL A 237 -17.10 -2.17 17.37
CA VAL A 237 -17.42 -0.92 16.68
C VAL A 237 -17.27 0.23 17.65
N ASN A 238 -16.39 1.20 17.31
CA ASN A 238 -16.07 2.35 18.17
C ASN A 238 -15.96 1.95 19.65
N PRO A 239 -15.03 1.03 20.04
CA PRO A 239 -15.01 0.46 21.38
C PRO A 239 -14.77 1.47 22.49
N THR A 240 -14.23 2.65 22.18
CA THR A 240 -14.09 3.79 23.12
C THR A 240 -15.36 4.65 23.20
N GLY A 241 -16.39 4.34 22.39
CA GLY A 241 -17.64 5.09 22.31
C GLY A 241 -17.57 6.22 21.27
N ARG A 242 -17.51 7.47 21.71
CA ARG A 242 -17.59 8.64 20.83
C ARG A 242 -16.30 8.88 20.05
N PHE A 243 -16.43 9.04 18.69
CA PHE A 243 -15.35 9.40 17.80
C PHE A 243 -15.78 10.54 16.85
N VAL A 244 -15.97 11.72 17.41
CA VAL A 244 -16.35 12.94 16.68
C VAL A 244 -15.12 13.76 16.26
N ILE A 245 -14.13 13.88 17.15
CA ILE A 245 -12.84 14.51 16.84
C ILE A 245 -11.95 13.43 16.21
N GLY A 246 -11.52 13.68 14.99
CA GLY A 246 -10.68 12.76 14.20
C GLY A 246 -9.97 13.50 13.08
N GLY A 247 -9.36 12.74 12.16
CA GLY A 247 -8.55 13.30 11.10
C GLY A 247 -7.37 14.10 11.63
N PRO A 248 -6.83 15.07 10.85
CA PRO A 248 -5.70 15.90 11.27
C PRO A 248 -5.92 16.71 12.56
N GLN A 249 -7.16 16.88 13.01
CA GLN A 249 -7.47 17.48 14.31
C GLN A 249 -7.19 16.52 15.47
N GLY A 250 -7.45 15.24 15.24
CA GLY A 250 -7.27 14.21 16.29
C GLY A 250 -5.83 13.77 16.44
N ASP A 251 -5.09 13.72 15.35
CA ASP A 251 -3.69 13.28 15.31
C ASP A 251 -2.95 13.90 14.13
N CYS A 252 -1.65 14.15 14.29
CA CYS A 252 -0.80 14.68 13.24
C CYS A 252 -0.52 13.60 12.18
N GLY A 253 -0.73 13.94 10.90
CA GLY A 253 -0.42 13.08 9.76
C GLY A 253 0.90 13.42 9.11
N LEU A 254 1.65 12.39 8.70
CA LEU A 254 2.88 12.52 7.92
C LEU A 254 2.92 11.49 6.80
N THR A 255 3.51 11.89 5.67
CA THR A 255 3.80 10.99 4.56
C THR A 255 4.67 9.82 5.03
N GLY A 256 4.32 8.60 4.59
CA GLY A 256 5.14 7.42 4.81
C GLY A 256 5.06 6.80 6.21
N ARG A 257 4.02 7.10 6.99
CA ARG A 257 3.82 6.50 8.33
C ARG A 257 2.86 5.32 8.36
N LYS A 258 2.38 4.86 7.22
CA LYS A 258 1.48 3.69 7.08
C LYS A 258 2.05 2.63 6.15
N ILE A 259 3.37 2.42 6.19
CA ILE A 259 4.09 1.53 5.26
C ILE A 259 3.65 0.07 5.32
N ILE A 260 3.20 -0.42 6.47
CA ILE A 260 2.69 -1.79 6.62
C ILE A 260 1.27 -1.90 6.07
N VAL A 261 0.43 -0.89 6.28
CA VAL A 261 -0.90 -0.76 5.65
C VAL A 261 -0.77 -0.67 4.12
N ASP A 262 0.21 0.06 3.63
CA ASP A 262 0.47 0.25 2.20
C ASP A 262 0.92 -1.04 1.50
N THR A 263 1.40 -2.03 2.23
CA THR A 263 1.99 -3.26 1.71
C THR A 263 1.18 -4.51 2.06
N TYR A 264 1.64 -5.33 3.00
CA TYR A 264 1.08 -6.67 3.22
C TYR A 264 0.51 -6.89 4.62
N GLY A 265 0.31 -5.83 5.41
CA GLY A 265 -0.32 -5.92 6.75
C GLY A 265 0.45 -6.75 7.76
N GLY A 266 1.76 -6.89 7.59
CA GLY A 266 2.62 -7.66 8.49
C GLY A 266 2.84 -9.12 8.06
N ALA A 267 2.20 -9.60 6.99
CA ALA A 267 2.39 -10.97 6.48
C ALA A 267 3.76 -11.17 5.78
N CYS A 268 4.46 -10.10 5.45
CA CYS A 268 5.77 -10.11 4.82
C CYS A 268 6.67 -9.08 5.52
N PRO A 269 7.99 -9.32 5.62
CA PRO A 269 8.96 -8.32 6.02
C PRO A 269 8.84 -7.04 5.19
N HIS A 270 9.33 -5.92 5.74
CA HIS A 270 9.37 -4.63 5.06
C HIS A 270 10.77 -4.03 5.11
N GLY A 271 11.20 -3.41 4.01
CA GLY A 271 12.53 -2.79 3.92
C GLY A 271 12.65 -1.43 4.62
N GLY A 272 11.51 -0.84 5.04
CA GLY A 272 11.45 0.43 5.75
C GLY A 272 11.20 1.66 4.86
N GLY A 273 11.36 1.55 3.53
CA GLY A 273 11.13 2.64 2.58
C GLY A 273 9.64 2.96 2.37
N ALA A 274 9.26 4.23 2.49
CA ALA A 274 7.92 4.70 2.15
C ALA A 274 7.79 4.93 0.64
N PHE A 275 6.55 4.93 0.13
CA PHE A 275 6.25 5.04 -1.31
C PHE A 275 5.77 6.43 -1.70
N SER A 276 4.72 6.95 -1.03
CA SER A 276 4.05 8.17 -1.43
C SER A 276 5.00 9.37 -1.48
N GLY A 277 4.80 10.23 -2.48
CA GLY A 277 5.63 11.40 -2.72
C GLY A 277 6.94 11.14 -3.47
N LYS A 278 7.33 9.88 -3.69
CA LYS A 278 8.56 9.50 -4.37
C LYS A 278 8.31 9.17 -5.84
N ASP A 279 9.07 9.77 -6.75
CA ASP A 279 9.08 9.38 -8.16
C ASP A 279 9.76 8.01 -8.34
N PRO A 280 9.55 7.30 -9.47
CA PRO A 280 10.04 5.92 -9.64
C PRO A 280 11.56 5.77 -9.80
N SER A 281 12.34 6.85 -9.79
CA SER A 281 13.81 6.75 -9.68
C SER A 281 14.23 6.28 -8.27
N LYS A 282 13.37 6.43 -7.28
CA LYS A 282 13.57 5.95 -5.92
C LYS A 282 13.20 4.47 -5.86
N VAL A 283 14.20 3.62 -5.67
CA VAL A 283 14.03 2.15 -5.62
C VAL A 283 13.15 1.68 -4.46
N ASP A 284 13.04 2.45 -3.38
CA ASP A 284 12.08 2.19 -2.29
C ASP A 284 10.67 1.92 -2.85
N ARG A 285 10.24 2.71 -3.81
CA ARG A 285 8.94 2.56 -4.46
C ARG A 285 8.99 1.61 -5.64
N SER A 286 9.82 1.90 -6.64
CA SER A 286 9.82 1.16 -7.91
C SER A 286 10.21 -0.30 -7.74
N ALA A 287 11.21 -0.61 -6.92
CA ALA A 287 11.64 -1.98 -6.71
C ALA A 287 10.68 -2.77 -5.79
N ALA A 288 9.98 -2.12 -4.86
CA ALA A 288 8.91 -2.77 -4.12
C ALA A 288 7.73 -3.15 -5.03
N TYR A 289 7.37 -2.29 -5.99
CA TYR A 289 6.37 -2.59 -7.01
C TYR A 289 6.82 -3.74 -7.93
N ALA A 290 8.09 -3.71 -8.38
CA ALA A 290 8.65 -4.80 -9.19
C ALA A 290 8.71 -6.13 -8.42
N ALA A 291 9.08 -6.10 -7.14
CA ALA A 291 9.09 -7.30 -6.30
C ALA A 291 7.68 -7.88 -6.11
N ARG A 292 6.64 -7.02 -5.97
CA ARG A 292 5.23 -7.46 -5.99
C ARG A 292 4.87 -8.11 -7.32
N TYR A 293 5.23 -7.49 -8.44
CA TYR A 293 4.98 -8.03 -9.78
C TYR A 293 5.60 -9.41 -9.96
N VAL A 294 6.86 -9.60 -9.52
CA VAL A 294 7.55 -10.89 -9.55
C VAL A 294 6.80 -11.92 -8.69
N ALA A 295 6.55 -11.62 -7.42
CA ALA A 295 5.90 -12.54 -6.50
C ALA A 295 4.50 -12.95 -6.99
N LYS A 296 3.72 -12.00 -7.51
CA LYS A 296 2.39 -12.25 -8.05
C LYS A 296 2.42 -13.19 -9.26
N ASN A 297 3.36 -12.99 -10.18
CA ASN A 297 3.51 -13.87 -11.35
C ASN A 297 3.94 -15.27 -10.96
N ILE A 298 4.80 -15.45 -9.95
CA ILE A 298 5.22 -16.77 -9.45
C ILE A 298 4.00 -17.52 -8.90
N VAL A 299 3.21 -16.89 -8.04
CA VAL A 299 2.02 -17.54 -7.46
C VAL A 299 0.95 -17.78 -8.52
N ALA A 300 0.68 -16.82 -9.40
CA ALA A 300 -0.25 -16.98 -10.52
C ALA A 300 0.16 -18.08 -11.51
N ALA A 301 1.47 -18.31 -11.66
CA ALA A 301 1.99 -19.42 -12.46
C ALA A 301 1.81 -20.79 -11.76
N GLY A 302 1.41 -20.83 -10.49
CA GLY A 302 1.29 -22.06 -9.71
C GLY A 302 2.64 -22.65 -9.29
N LEU A 303 3.72 -21.87 -9.36
CA LEU A 303 5.05 -22.33 -8.93
C LEU A 303 5.20 -22.37 -7.40
N ALA A 304 4.37 -21.63 -6.68
CA ALA A 304 4.26 -21.68 -5.23
C ALA A 304 2.86 -21.18 -4.81
N ARG A 305 2.41 -21.57 -3.61
CA ARG A 305 1.19 -21.03 -3.01
C ARG A 305 1.40 -19.69 -2.34
N GLN A 306 2.60 -19.45 -1.88
CA GLN A 306 3.05 -18.15 -1.35
C GLN A 306 4.49 -17.91 -1.80
N CYS A 307 4.81 -16.65 -2.03
CA CYS A 307 6.12 -16.25 -2.50
C CYS A 307 6.50 -14.89 -1.93
N GLN A 308 7.62 -14.85 -1.23
CA GLN A 308 8.30 -13.63 -0.82
C GLN A 308 9.52 -13.44 -1.72
N VAL A 309 9.70 -12.22 -2.21
CA VAL A 309 10.87 -11.82 -3.00
C VAL A 309 11.59 -10.69 -2.27
N GLN A 310 12.88 -10.85 -2.03
CA GLN A 310 13.74 -9.77 -1.56
C GLN A 310 14.65 -9.30 -2.68
N VAL A 311 14.72 -7.99 -2.87
CA VAL A 311 15.70 -7.34 -3.75
C VAL A 311 16.47 -6.28 -2.95
N SER A 312 17.75 -6.08 -3.27
CA SER A 312 18.56 -5.04 -2.62
C SER A 312 19.51 -4.36 -3.59
N TYR A 313 19.80 -3.10 -3.30
CA TYR A 313 20.62 -2.22 -4.15
C TYR A 313 21.71 -1.52 -3.34
N ALA A 314 22.81 -1.17 -4.03
CA ALA A 314 23.79 -0.19 -3.58
C ALA A 314 23.62 1.10 -4.38
N ILE A 315 23.86 2.24 -3.72
CA ILE A 315 23.84 3.54 -4.40
C ILE A 315 24.83 3.56 -5.57
N GLY A 316 24.38 4.07 -6.72
CA GLY A 316 25.18 4.19 -7.93
C GLY A 316 25.41 2.89 -8.70
N VAL A 317 24.86 1.74 -8.25
CA VAL A 317 24.96 0.43 -8.91
C VAL A 317 23.61 0.08 -9.54
N ALA A 318 23.59 -0.32 -10.81
CA ALA A 318 22.36 -0.68 -11.52
C ALA A 318 21.90 -2.10 -11.17
N GLU A 319 22.81 -3.07 -11.21
CA GLU A 319 22.47 -4.47 -10.91
C GLU A 319 22.08 -4.63 -9.43
N PRO A 320 20.97 -5.33 -9.13
CA PRO A 320 20.65 -5.68 -7.75
C PRO A 320 21.79 -6.48 -7.10
N ILE A 321 22.14 -6.13 -5.87
CA ILE A 321 23.12 -6.90 -5.10
C ILE A 321 22.57 -8.28 -4.76
N ASN A 322 21.28 -8.35 -4.43
CA ASN A 322 20.60 -9.58 -4.05
C ASN A 322 19.21 -9.66 -4.70
N ILE A 323 18.88 -10.86 -5.18
CA ILE A 323 17.53 -11.27 -5.54
C ILE A 323 17.34 -12.66 -4.94
N THR A 324 16.48 -12.75 -3.93
CA THR A 324 16.17 -14.00 -3.25
C THR A 324 14.67 -14.26 -3.23
N VAL A 325 14.31 -15.51 -3.43
CA VAL A 325 12.93 -16.01 -3.39
C VAL A 325 12.78 -16.96 -2.21
N TYR A 326 11.68 -16.80 -1.47
CA TYR A 326 11.29 -17.70 -0.37
C TYR A 326 9.85 -18.14 -0.60
N THR A 327 9.63 -19.43 -0.75
CA THR A 327 8.29 -20.00 -0.95
C THR A 327 7.71 -20.66 0.31
N GLU A 328 8.45 -20.62 1.42
CA GLU A 328 8.07 -21.22 2.71
C GLU A 328 7.67 -22.71 2.56
N GLY A 329 8.39 -23.43 1.70
CA GLY A 329 8.13 -24.85 1.44
C GLY A 329 6.91 -25.14 0.58
N THR A 330 6.28 -24.12 -0.03
CA THR A 330 5.13 -24.29 -0.93
C THR A 330 5.52 -24.36 -2.41
N GLY A 331 6.81 -24.20 -2.73
CA GLY A 331 7.32 -24.25 -4.08
C GLY A 331 7.20 -25.64 -4.71
N VAL A 332 6.81 -25.69 -5.99
CA VAL A 332 6.78 -26.95 -6.77
C VAL A 332 8.15 -27.30 -7.36
N ILE A 333 9.05 -26.33 -7.41
CA ILE A 333 10.47 -26.47 -7.71
C ILE A 333 11.28 -25.73 -6.63
N PRO A 334 12.60 -26.01 -6.49
CA PRO A 334 13.45 -25.34 -5.51
C PRO A 334 13.48 -23.80 -5.68
N ASP A 335 13.57 -23.06 -4.56
CA ASP A 335 13.57 -21.60 -4.54
C ASP A 335 14.70 -20.98 -5.37
N ASP A 336 15.88 -21.63 -5.43
CA ASP A 336 17.01 -21.18 -6.25
C ASP A 336 16.74 -21.32 -7.76
N GLN A 337 15.94 -22.29 -8.18
CA GLN A 337 15.50 -22.41 -9.57
C GLN A 337 14.47 -21.32 -9.90
N ILE A 338 13.53 -21.03 -9.00
CA ILE A 338 12.60 -19.91 -9.19
C ILE A 338 13.39 -18.59 -9.28
N ALA A 339 14.41 -18.39 -8.42
CA ALA A 339 15.24 -17.19 -8.48
C ALA A 339 16.02 -17.04 -9.80
N LYS A 340 16.40 -18.14 -10.46
CA LYS A 340 16.99 -18.10 -11.82
C LYS A 340 15.97 -17.63 -12.85
N LEU A 341 14.75 -18.16 -12.82
CA LEU A 341 13.66 -17.71 -13.70
C LEU A 341 13.34 -16.22 -13.51
N VAL A 342 13.41 -15.74 -12.27
CA VAL A 342 13.23 -14.31 -12.00
C VAL A 342 14.31 -13.48 -12.73
N ARG A 343 15.57 -13.86 -12.65
CA ARG A 343 16.67 -13.16 -13.33
C ARG A 343 16.56 -13.21 -14.86
N GLU A 344 15.97 -14.25 -15.41
CA GLU A 344 15.79 -14.44 -16.86
C GLU A 344 14.63 -13.61 -17.42
N HIS A 345 13.57 -13.41 -16.64
CA HIS A 345 12.30 -12.85 -17.13
C HIS A 345 11.98 -11.45 -16.64
N PHE A 346 12.70 -10.94 -15.64
CA PHE A 346 12.44 -9.63 -15.04
C PHE A 346 13.73 -8.79 -14.98
N ASP A 347 13.72 -7.63 -15.61
CA ASP A 347 14.80 -6.66 -15.49
C ASP A 347 14.60 -5.82 -14.21
N LEU A 348 15.33 -6.17 -13.15
CA LEU A 348 15.23 -5.52 -11.85
C LEU A 348 16.27 -4.40 -11.64
N ARG A 349 16.95 -3.95 -12.70
CA ARG A 349 17.71 -2.71 -12.67
C ARG A 349 16.75 -1.50 -12.55
N PRO A 350 17.12 -0.40 -11.88
CA PRO A 350 16.18 0.71 -11.65
C PRO A 350 15.48 1.20 -12.92
N LYS A 351 16.20 1.39 -14.02
CA LYS A 351 15.60 1.79 -15.30
C LYS A 351 14.87 0.66 -16.01
N GLY A 352 15.32 -0.58 -15.83
CA GLY A 352 14.59 -1.77 -16.30
C GLY A 352 13.21 -1.86 -15.69
N ILE A 353 13.09 -1.61 -14.39
CA ILE A 353 11.81 -1.58 -13.66
C ILE A 353 10.89 -0.49 -14.21
N VAL A 354 11.42 0.74 -14.36
CA VAL A 354 10.65 1.89 -14.87
C VAL A 354 10.06 1.57 -16.24
N ASN A 355 10.85 0.96 -17.12
CA ASN A 355 10.39 0.59 -18.46
C ASN A 355 9.42 -0.59 -18.43
N MET A 356 9.74 -1.66 -17.65
CA MET A 356 8.94 -2.88 -17.56
C MET A 356 7.54 -2.60 -17.03
N LEU A 357 7.42 -1.70 -16.05
CA LEU A 357 6.16 -1.36 -15.39
C LEU A 357 5.55 -0.04 -15.90
N ASP A 358 6.18 0.64 -16.88
CA ASP A 358 5.69 1.90 -17.45
C ASP A 358 5.33 2.93 -16.37
N LEU A 359 6.31 3.25 -15.51
CA LEU A 359 6.08 4.03 -14.28
C LEU A 359 6.14 5.56 -14.47
N LEU A 360 6.51 6.07 -15.68
CA LEU A 360 6.59 7.53 -15.93
C LEU A 360 5.22 8.11 -16.31
N ARG A 361 4.19 7.77 -15.54
CA ARG A 361 2.80 8.20 -15.74
C ARG A 361 2.21 8.79 -14.48
N PRO A 362 1.20 9.68 -14.56
CA PRO A 362 0.51 10.21 -13.37
C PRO A 362 -0.52 9.19 -12.82
N ILE A 363 -0.05 8.16 -12.13
CA ILE A 363 -0.84 7.02 -11.63
C ILE A 363 -0.80 6.88 -10.10
N TYR A 364 -0.10 7.77 -9.42
CA TYR A 364 0.31 7.57 -8.02
C TYR A 364 -0.72 8.01 -6.99
N ALA A 365 -1.48 9.07 -7.24
CA ALA A 365 -2.51 9.54 -6.29
C ALA A 365 -3.53 8.46 -5.90
N LYS A 366 -3.86 7.56 -6.83
CA LYS A 366 -4.79 6.44 -6.57
C LYS A 366 -4.20 5.36 -5.67
N THR A 367 -2.87 5.24 -5.59
CA THR A 367 -2.21 4.24 -4.74
C THR A 367 -2.20 4.63 -3.27
N ALA A 368 -2.36 5.91 -2.97
CA ALA A 368 -2.09 6.48 -1.66
C ALA A 368 -3.16 6.18 -0.60
N ALA A 369 -4.21 5.43 -0.94
CA ALA A 369 -5.21 4.91 0.00
C ALA A 369 -5.60 3.49 -0.39
N TYR A 370 -5.96 2.68 0.62
CA TYR A 370 -6.45 1.30 0.47
C TYR A 370 -5.40 0.29 -0.02
N GLY A 371 -4.12 0.55 0.24
CA GLY A 371 -2.97 -0.27 -0.13
C GLY A 371 -2.48 -0.07 -1.57
N HIS A 372 -1.20 -0.28 -1.78
CA HIS A 372 -0.56 -0.17 -3.10
C HIS A 372 -0.68 -1.47 -3.91
N PHE A 373 -0.97 -2.59 -3.25
CA PHE A 373 -1.02 -3.94 -3.83
C PHE A 373 -2.39 -4.59 -3.67
N GLY A 374 -2.65 -5.61 -4.48
CA GLY A 374 -3.94 -6.29 -4.50
C GLY A 374 -5.06 -5.45 -5.12
N ARG A 375 -4.72 -4.69 -6.15
CA ARG A 375 -5.58 -3.73 -6.83
C ARG A 375 -5.91 -4.21 -8.23
N SER A 376 -7.05 -3.75 -8.77
CA SER A 376 -7.56 -4.14 -10.09
C SER A 376 -7.60 -3.00 -11.10
N GLU A 377 -7.11 -1.80 -10.75
CA GLU A 377 -7.01 -0.68 -11.66
C GLU A 377 -6.04 -1.00 -12.81
N PRO A 378 -6.44 -0.80 -14.07
CA PRO A 378 -5.65 -1.23 -15.23
C PRO A 378 -4.31 -0.49 -15.38
N GLU A 379 -4.19 0.69 -14.79
CA GLU A 379 -2.94 1.45 -14.77
C GLU A 379 -1.88 0.89 -13.81
N PHE A 380 -2.24 -0.01 -12.87
CA PHE A 380 -1.33 -0.61 -11.89
C PHE A 380 -0.64 -1.83 -12.50
N SER A 381 0.34 -1.60 -13.36
CA SER A 381 1.07 -2.60 -14.15
C SER A 381 1.76 -3.67 -13.31
N TRP A 382 2.11 -3.37 -12.07
CA TRP A 382 2.70 -4.35 -11.12
C TRP A 382 1.72 -5.42 -10.64
N GLU A 383 0.45 -5.27 -10.95
CA GLU A 383 -0.57 -6.29 -10.67
C GLU A 383 -0.84 -7.21 -11.87
N ALA A 384 -0.20 -6.98 -13.02
CA ALA A 384 -0.34 -7.83 -14.19
C ALA A 384 0.28 -9.23 -13.98
N THR A 385 -0.29 -10.23 -14.67
CA THR A 385 0.16 -11.65 -14.61
C THR A 385 0.61 -12.14 -15.99
N ASP A 386 1.16 -11.28 -16.80
CA ASP A 386 1.56 -11.52 -18.19
C ASP A 386 2.82 -12.40 -18.32
N LYS A 387 3.60 -12.60 -17.25
CA LYS A 387 4.79 -13.48 -17.22
C LYS A 387 4.48 -14.94 -16.91
N VAL A 388 3.24 -15.28 -16.56
CA VAL A 388 2.81 -16.63 -16.14
C VAL A 388 3.23 -17.71 -17.16
N GLN A 389 3.01 -17.48 -18.46
CA GLN A 389 3.33 -18.48 -19.48
C GLN A 389 4.84 -18.69 -19.67
N ALA A 390 5.62 -17.61 -19.54
CA ALA A 390 7.08 -17.69 -19.62
C ALA A 390 7.65 -18.47 -18.42
N LEU A 391 7.18 -18.16 -17.21
CA LEU A 391 7.60 -18.87 -16.00
C LEU A 391 7.26 -20.36 -16.03
N LYS A 392 6.06 -20.73 -16.49
CA LYS A 392 5.65 -22.14 -16.62
C LYS A 392 6.51 -22.94 -17.62
N LYS A 393 7.02 -22.30 -18.68
CA LYS A 393 7.87 -22.96 -19.69
C LYS A 393 9.29 -23.18 -19.19
N GLY A 394 9.77 -22.35 -18.27
CA GLY A 394 11.12 -22.43 -17.71
C GLY A 394 11.20 -23.31 -16.44
N ALA A 395 10.07 -23.68 -15.86
CA ALA A 395 9.95 -24.56 -14.69
C ALA A 395 9.74 -26.02 -15.13
#